data_1a975b040030fa1d41d3b75d2dfca928
#
_entry.id   1a975b040030fa1d41d3b75d2dfca928
#
_cell.length_a   1.000
_cell.length_b   1.000
_cell.length_c   1.000
_cell.angle_alpha   90.00
_cell.angle_beta   90.00
_cell.angle_gamma   90.00
#
_symmetry.space_group_name_H-M   'P 1'
#
loop_
_entity.id
_entity.type
_entity.pdbx_description
1 polymer ?
#
loop_
_entity_poly.entity_id
_entity_poly.type
_entity_poly.pdbx_seq_one_letter_code
_entity_poly.pdbx_strand_id
1 'polypeptide(L)'
;MKGLNQSNLEILKLMGSKGKPQEMTKAQEEVCQAILLASYNNLAVCHLKNENWTRALENASEVLKIEPGNAKALFRRGQAYLGQNELYKAKKDFTEALRLTPGGLVSFQSSYSLLFRCSFFYKLF
;
A
#
# COMPACT_ATOMS: atom_id res chain seq x y z
N MET A 1 -11.83 -30.12 -6.57
CA MET A 1 -10.55 -29.66 -6.02
C MET A 1 -10.43 -30.06 -4.58
N LYS A 2 -9.38 -30.72 -4.24
CA LYS A 2 -9.18 -31.24 -2.88
C LYS A 2 -8.52 -30.14 -2.05
N GLY A 3 -9.31 -29.39 -1.28
CA GLY A 3 -8.83 -28.23 -0.56
C GLY A 3 -7.85 -28.56 0.55
N LEU A 4 -8.33 -29.10 1.63
CA LEU A 4 -7.53 -29.33 2.83
C LEU A 4 -7.31 -30.82 3.06
N ASN A 5 -6.09 -31.23 3.36
CA ASN A 5 -5.82 -32.57 3.82
C ASN A 5 -6.30 -32.73 5.28
N GLN A 6 -6.40 -33.99 5.75
CA GLN A 6 -6.91 -34.30 7.09
C GLN A 6 -6.07 -33.64 8.20
N SER A 7 -4.77 -33.51 8.02
CA SER A 7 -3.87 -32.88 8.99
C SER A 7 -4.18 -31.38 9.16
N ASN A 8 -4.50 -30.68 8.07
CA ASN A 8 -4.85 -29.26 8.13
C ASN A 8 -6.22 -29.06 8.82
N LEU A 9 -7.16 -29.98 8.61
CA LEU A 9 -8.46 -29.96 9.29
C LEU A 9 -8.31 -30.17 10.79
N GLU A 10 -7.40 -31.07 11.23
CA GLU A 10 -7.11 -31.31 12.64
C GLU A 10 -6.46 -30.10 13.29
N ILE A 11 -5.50 -29.45 12.61
CA ILE A 11 -4.87 -28.22 13.07
C ILE A 11 -5.92 -27.12 13.26
N LEU A 12 -6.83 -26.95 12.31
CA LEU A 12 -7.93 -25.98 12.41
C LEU A 12 -8.87 -26.29 13.57
N LYS A 13 -9.14 -27.57 13.86
CA LYS A 13 -9.92 -28.00 15.03
C LYS A 13 -9.21 -27.74 16.34
N LEU A 14 -7.87 -27.93 16.39
CA LEU A 14 -7.05 -27.68 17.56
C LEU A 14 -6.88 -26.18 17.85
N MET A 15 -6.92 -25.34 16.81
CA MET A 15 -6.85 -23.88 16.95
C MET A 15 -8.14 -23.25 17.51
N GLY A 16 -9.07 -24.06 17.99
CA GLY A 16 -10.12 -23.61 18.88
C GLY A 16 -11.34 -23.01 18.21
N SER A 17 -11.68 -23.47 17.03
CA SER A 17 -12.92 -23.05 16.39
C SER A 17 -14.18 -23.68 17.01
N LYS A 18 -14.13 -24.02 18.28
CA LYS A 18 -15.33 -24.39 19.07
C LYS A 18 -16.00 -23.12 19.55
N GLY A 19 -16.60 -22.39 18.68
CA GLY A 19 -17.34 -21.20 19.03
C GLY A 19 -17.76 -20.43 17.81
N LYS A 20 -18.77 -19.61 17.97
CA LYS A 20 -19.11 -18.57 17.00
C LYS A 20 -17.85 -17.78 16.73
N PRO A 21 -17.61 -17.31 15.47
CA PRO A 21 -16.52 -16.39 15.22
C PRO A 21 -16.65 -15.25 16.22
N GLN A 22 -15.67 -15.14 17.11
CA GLN A 22 -15.67 -14.10 18.12
C GLN A 22 -15.49 -12.78 17.38
N GLU A 23 -16.47 -11.92 17.49
CA GLU A 23 -16.37 -10.58 16.93
C GLU A 23 -15.15 -9.90 17.52
N MET A 24 -14.28 -9.39 16.66
CA MET A 24 -13.11 -8.66 17.10
C MET A 24 -13.55 -7.40 17.86
N THR A 25 -12.86 -7.11 18.93
CA THR A 25 -13.07 -5.84 19.63
C THR A 25 -12.59 -4.71 18.73
N LYS A 26 -13.16 -3.52 18.92
CA LYS A 26 -12.77 -2.32 18.17
C LYS A 26 -11.26 -2.07 18.22
N ALA A 27 -10.65 -2.27 19.39
CA ALA A 27 -9.20 -2.15 19.55
C ALA A 27 -8.41 -3.16 18.71
N GLN A 28 -8.91 -4.40 18.59
CA GLN A 28 -8.29 -5.42 17.73
C GLN A 28 -8.42 -5.10 16.25
N GLU A 29 -9.56 -4.54 15.83
CA GLU A 29 -9.77 -4.08 14.45
C GLU A 29 -8.80 -2.96 14.09
N GLU A 30 -8.62 -1.99 14.96
CA GLU A 30 -7.68 -0.88 14.75
C GLU A 30 -6.24 -1.38 14.58
N VAL A 31 -5.81 -2.34 15.41
CA VAL A 31 -4.48 -2.95 15.30
C VAL A 31 -4.34 -3.70 13.98
N CYS A 32 -5.33 -4.48 13.59
CA CYS A 32 -5.33 -5.23 12.32
C CYS A 32 -5.26 -4.27 11.13
N GLN A 33 -6.03 -3.19 11.13
CA GLN A 33 -5.98 -2.18 10.09
C GLN A 33 -4.62 -1.51 10.01
N ALA A 34 -4.00 -1.15 11.14
CA ALA A 34 -2.67 -0.56 11.17
C ALA A 34 -1.61 -1.49 10.56
N ILE A 35 -1.67 -2.79 10.87
CA ILE A 35 -0.79 -3.81 10.33
C ILE A 35 -1.00 -3.95 8.80
N LEU A 36 -2.25 -4.00 8.35
CA LEU A 36 -2.58 -4.09 6.93
C LEU A 36 -2.08 -2.86 6.16
N LEU A 37 -2.29 -1.66 6.68
CA LEU A 37 -1.80 -0.42 6.09
C LEU A 37 -0.28 -0.43 5.93
N ALA A 38 0.44 -0.81 6.98
CA ALA A 38 1.90 -0.90 6.96
C ALA A 38 2.37 -1.94 5.94
N SER A 39 1.74 -3.11 5.92
CA SER A 39 2.10 -4.21 5.03
C SER A 39 1.90 -3.86 3.55
N TYR A 40 0.73 -3.33 3.19
CA TYR A 40 0.45 -2.89 1.82
C TYR A 40 1.38 -1.75 1.38
N ASN A 41 1.65 -0.80 2.28
CA ASN A 41 2.59 0.28 2.01
C ASN A 41 4.01 -0.24 1.73
N ASN A 42 4.47 -1.22 2.50
CA ASN A 42 5.79 -1.82 2.31
C ASN A 42 5.85 -2.66 1.02
N LEU A 43 4.79 -3.41 0.71
CA LEU A 43 4.67 -4.16 -0.55
C LEU A 43 4.70 -3.22 -1.75
N ALA A 44 3.98 -2.10 -1.68
CA ALA A 44 4.00 -1.09 -2.75
C ALA A 44 5.44 -0.59 -3.02
N VAL A 45 6.21 -0.29 -1.96
CA VAL A 45 7.62 0.12 -2.11
C VAL A 45 8.47 -0.96 -2.76
N CYS A 46 8.33 -2.21 -2.32
CA CYS A 46 9.07 -3.33 -2.89
C CYS A 46 8.75 -3.51 -4.38
N HIS A 47 7.49 -3.44 -4.75
CA HIS A 47 7.07 -3.55 -6.14
C HIS A 47 7.55 -2.36 -6.99
N LEU A 48 7.57 -1.14 -6.44
CA LEU A 48 8.14 0.03 -7.10
C LEU A 48 9.63 -0.16 -7.40
N LYS A 49 10.39 -0.67 -6.43
CA LYS A 49 11.82 -0.95 -6.61
C LYS A 49 12.09 -2.04 -7.66
N ASN A 50 11.17 -2.98 -7.80
CA ASN A 50 11.24 -4.05 -8.79
C ASN A 50 10.60 -3.67 -10.13
N GLU A 51 10.20 -2.41 -10.30
CA GLU A 51 9.53 -1.90 -11.48
C GLU A 51 8.23 -2.65 -11.84
N ASN A 52 7.62 -3.30 -10.86
CA ASN A 52 6.32 -3.97 -11.00
C ASN A 52 5.19 -2.96 -10.69
N TRP A 53 4.94 -2.09 -11.66
CA TRP A 53 4.03 -0.95 -11.53
C TRP A 53 2.60 -1.37 -11.21
N THR A 54 2.12 -2.44 -11.84
CA THR A 54 0.76 -2.96 -11.64
C THR A 54 0.54 -3.39 -10.20
N ARG A 55 1.46 -4.19 -9.65
CA ARG A 55 1.37 -4.64 -8.25
C ARG A 55 1.56 -3.50 -7.26
N ALA A 56 2.46 -2.57 -7.56
CA ALA A 56 2.63 -1.37 -6.74
C ALA A 56 1.34 -0.55 -6.68
N LEU A 57 0.67 -0.37 -7.81
CA LEU A 57 -0.60 0.34 -7.92
C LEU A 57 -1.71 -0.37 -7.15
N GLU A 58 -1.84 -1.68 -7.28
CA GLU A 58 -2.81 -2.48 -6.53
C GLU A 58 -2.63 -2.30 -5.02
N ASN A 59 -1.42 -2.50 -4.51
CA ASN A 59 -1.13 -2.39 -3.08
C ASN A 59 -1.36 -0.98 -2.54
N ALA A 60 -0.93 0.05 -3.25
CA ALA A 60 -1.18 1.43 -2.85
C ALA A 60 -2.68 1.77 -2.86
N SER A 61 -3.43 1.22 -3.82
CA SER A 61 -4.88 1.40 -3.89
C SER A 61 -5.61 0.72 -2.73
N GLU A 62 -5.13 -0.44 -2.27
CA GLU A 62 -5.70 -1.10 -1.08
C GLU A 62 -5.54 -0.22 0.17
N VAL A 63 -4.39 0.41 0.34
CA VAL A 63 -4.18 1.39 1.43
C VAL A 63 -5.21 2.54 1.34
N LEU A 64 -5.42 3.07 0.14
CA LEU A 64 -6.33 4.20 -0.07
C LEU A 64 -7.81 3.85 0.08
N LYS A 65 -8.18 2.57 -0.04
CA LYS A 65 -9.53 2.10 0.31
C LYS A 65 -9.77 2.18 1.82
N ILE A 66 -8.76 1.83 2.62
CA ILE A 66 -8.84 1.86 4.08
C ILE A 66 -8.68 3.30 4.58
N GLU A 67 -7.70 4.02 4.05
CA GLU A 67 -7.34 5.38 4.48
C GLU A 67 -7.16 6.29 3.25
N PRO A 68 -8.23 6.92 2.76
CA PRO A 68 -8.18 7.76 1.55
C PRO A 68 -7.20 8.94 1.63
N GLY A 69 -6.93 9.43 2.84
CA GLY A 69 -5.98 10.52 3.10
C GLY A 69 -4.55 10.09 3.33
N ASN A 70 -4.17 8.86 3.02
CA ASN A 70 -2.80 8.40 3.21
C ASN A 70 -1.88 8.96 2.12
N ALA A 71 -1.16 10.03 2.47
CA ALA A 71 -0.27 10.71 1.54
C ALA A 71 0.86 9.82 1.00
N LYS A 72 1.37 8.90 1.82
CA LYS A 72 2.39 7.92 1.38
C LYS A 72 1.85 7.01 0.27
N ALA A 73 0.63 6.52 0.44
CA ALA A 73 -0.02 5.66 -0.55
C ALA A 73 -0.32 6.41 -1.84
N LEU A 74 -0.81 7.64 -1.75
CA LEU A 74 -1.03 8.51 -2.91
C LEU A 74 0.28 8.73 -3.68
N PHE A 75 1.35 9.05 -2.97
CA PHE A 75 2.65 9.26 -3.59
C PHE A 75 3.15 8.00 -4.31
N ARG A 76 3.04 6.83 -3.66
CA ARG A 76 3.44 5.55 -4.25
C ARG A 76 2.60 5.15 -5.44
N ARG A 77 1.29 5.38 -5.37
CA ARG A 77 0.40 5.15 -6.50
C ARG A 77 0.74 6.07 -7.67
N GLY A 78 1.04 7.32 -7.40
CA GLY A 78 1.53 8.27 -8.40
C GLY A 78 2.81 7.79 -9.08
N GLN A 79 3.76 7.25 -8.31
CA GLN A 79 4.98 6.66 -8.86
C GLN A 79 4.70 5.45 -9.77
N ALA A 80 3.76 4.60 -9.38
CA ALA A 80 3.34 3.45 -10.19
C ALA A 80 2.69 3.92 -11.51
N TYR A 81 1.81 4.91 -11.45
CA TYR A 81 1.24 5.53 -12.65
C TYR A 81 2.31 6.13 -13.55
N LEU A 82 3.31 6.77 -12.96
CA LEU A 82 4.44 7.33 -13.73
C LEU A 82 5.21 6.24 -14.45
N GLY A 83 5.45 5.11 -13.79
CA GLY A 83 6.09 3.94 -14.41
C GLY A 83 5.27 3.34 -15.56
N GLN A 84 3.95 3.43 -15.49
CA GLN A 84 3.03 3.02 -16.56
C GLN A 84 2.82 4.09 -17.64
N ASN A 85 3.50 5.23 -17.52
CA ASN A 85 3.35 6.38 -18.40
C ASN A 85 1.96 7.07 -18.35
N GLU A 86 1.23 6.87 -17.25
CA GLU A 86 -0.06 7.49 -16.98
C GLU A 86 0.12 8.85 -16.28
N LEU A 87 0.66 9.82 -17.00
CA LEU A 87 1.13 11.09 -16.46
C LEU A 87 0.03 11.91 -15.77
N TYR A 88 -1.17 11.91 -16.32
CA TYR A 88 -2.30 12.64 -15.76
C TYR A 88 -2.71 12.11 -14.39
N LYS A 89 -2.81 10.78 -14.27
CA LYS A 89 -3.16 10.12 -13.00
C LYS A 89 -2.06 10.31 -11.96
N ALA A 90 -0.79 10.20 -12.39
CA ALA A 90 0.35 10.46 -11.53
C ALA A 90 0.33 11.88 -10.97
N LYS A 91 0.15 12.87 -11.83
CA LYS A 91 0.06 14.29 -11.43
C LYS A 91 -1.05 14.52 -10.41
N LYS A 92 -2.23 13.93 -10.63
CA LYS A 92 -3.38 14.05 -9.71
C LYS A 92 -3.02 13.52 -8.32
N ASP A 93 -2.47 12.31 -8.25
CA ASP A 93 -2.09 11.69 -6.97
C ASP A 93 -0.99 12.47 -6.25
N PHE A 94 0.01 12.96 -6.96
CA PHE A 94 1.06 13.78 -6.38
C PHE A 94 0.56 15.12 -5.85
N THR A 95 -0.33 15.76 -6.56
CA THR A 95 -0.94 17.03 -6.13
C THR A 95 -1.74 16.83 -4.85
N GLU A 96 -2.50 15.77 -4.77
CA GLU A 96 -3.26 15.44 -3.57
C GLU A 96 -2.35 15.07 -2.39
N ALA A 97 -1.29 14.30 -2.63
CA ALA A 97 -0.30 13.99 -1.61
C ALA A 97 0.36 15.25 -1.05
N LEU A 98 0.70 16.20 -1.92
CA LEU A 98 1.24 17.52 -1.53
C LEU A 98 0.25 18.33 -0.70
N ARG A 99 -1.01 18.32 -1.08
CA ARG A 99 -2.07 19.02 -0.36
C ARG A 99 -2.21 18.51 1.08
N LEU A 100 -2.10 17.20 1.26
CA LEU A 100 -2.22 16.55 2.57
C LEU A 100 -1.00 16.72 3.44
N THR A 101 0.19 16.86 2.85
CA THR A 101 1.45 17.00 3.60
C THR A 101 2.34 18.10 3.01
N PRO A 102 2.01 19.39 3.25
CA PRO A 102 2.74 20.50 2.62
C PRO A 102 4.24 20.55 2.89
N GLY A 103 4.68 20.02 4.05
CA GLY A 103 6.11 19.95 4.39
C GLY A 103 6.70 18.53 4.35
N GLY A 104 5.87 17.52 4.13
CA GLY A 104 6.23 16.12 4.35
C GLY A 104 6.90 15.41 3.18
N LEU A 105 6.85 15.97 1.98
CA LEU A 105 7.43 15.32 0.79
C LEU A 105 8.96 15.19 0.85
N VAL A 106 9.62 16.04 1.60
CA VAL A 106 11.07 15.94 1.82
C VAL A 106 11.43 14.63 2.53
N SER A 107 10.60 14.17 3.47
CA SER A 107 10.82 12.89 4.17
C SER A 107 10.55 11.67 3.28
N PHE A 108 9.64 11.77 2.32
CA PHE A 108 9.40 10.70 1.34
C PHE A 108 10.52 10.60 0.30
N GLN A 109 11.17 11.70 0.01
CA GLN A 109 12.25 11.79 -0.97
C GLN A 109 13.60 11.33 -0.43
N SER A 110 13.80 11.31 0.89
CA SER A 110 15.06 10.87 1.49
C SER A 110 15.38 9.39 1.22
N SER A 111 14.37 8.60 0.86
CA SER A 111 14.50 7.17 0.52
C SER A 111 14.81 6.90 -0.95
N TYR A 112 14.83 7.92 -1.80
CA TYR A 112 15.03 7.78 -3.24
C TYR A 112 16.28 8.49 -3.70
N SER A 113 17.00 7.88 -4.66
CA SER A 113 18.21 8.48 -5.24
C SER A 113 17.90 9.82 -5.91
N LEU A 114 18.85 10.72 -5.87
CA LEU A 114 18.78 12.03 -6.54
C LEU A 114 18.40 11.95 -8.03
N LEU A 115 18.81 10.88 -8.70
CA LEU A 115 18.46 10.57 -10.10
C LEU A 115 16.96 10.40 -10.31
N PHE A 116 16.28 9.74 -9.39
CA PHE A 116 14.83 9.54 -9.44
C PHE A 116 14.09 10.87 -9.23
N ARG A 117 14.60 11.73 -8.35
CA ARG A 117 14.09 13.09 -8.14
C ARG A 117 14.13 13.93 -9.41
N CYS A 118 15.28 13.97 -10.07
CA CYS A 118 15.46 14.73 -11.29
C CYS A 118 14.56 14.24 -12.43
N SER A 119 14.48 12.92 -12.64
CA SER A 119 13.61 12.31 -13.65
C SER A 119 12.14 12.60 -13.39
N PHE A 120 11.73 12.57 -12.12
CA PHE A 120 10.38 12.83 -11.69
C PHE A 120 9.95 14.28 -11.98
N PHE A 121 10.73 15.25 -11.56
CA PHE A 121 10.42 16.66 -11.80
C PHE A 121 10.45 17.02 -13.28
N TYR A 122 11.37 16.45 -14.02
CA TYR A 122 11.49 16.70 -15.46
C TYR A 122 10.29 16.20 -16.25
N LYS A 123 9.70 15.07 -15.87
CA LYS A 123 8.51 14.52 -16.54
C LYS A 123 7.19 15.20 -16.15
N LEU A 124 7.12 15.83 -14.97
CA LEU A 124 5.92 16.49 -14.48
C LEU A 124 5.83 17.98 -14.85
N PHE A 125 6.96 18.59 -15.10
CA PHE A 125 7.13 19.99 -15.48
C PHE A 125 7.89 20.10 -16.79
#